data_6a9383fd60f6f7994caa7f97e7fcf22c
#
_entry.id   6a9383fd60f6f7994caa7f97e7fcf22c
#
_cell.length_a   1.000
_cell.length_b   1.000
_cell.length_c   1.000
_cell.angle_alpha   90.00
_cell.angle_beta   90.00
_cell.angle_gamma   90.00
#
_symmetry.space_group_name_H-M   'P 1'
#
loop_
_entity.id
_entity.type
_entity.pdbx_description
1 polymer ?
#
loop_
_entity_poly.entity_id
_entity_poly.type
_entity_poly.pdbx_seq_one_letter_code
_entity_poly.pdbx_strand_id
1 'polypeptide(L)'
;TLQAIYEYQTLVCQLTGMEVANASMYEGASALAEALLMAHRATGREEVVVARTVHPEYRQVIRTYLGPLGIRIREVPYAATGGTDLKLLRAAVTEQTACVAVQSPNFFGVVEELGEAAAAVHAKGGLAVVAVAEPVSLGLLTPPGEMGADIVVGEGQAFGNPISFGGPYLGFFATREKYIRSMPGRLVGQTEDRDGRVGYVLTLSTREQHIRREKATSNICTNEGLCALAATITLCALGKQGVREMALLNLRKAAYAKGKLAKAKGFALRFGGPTFNEFVVQAKRRPVRQVLQALTRKRILGGVALDRFYPELRDCFLVCVTEQNRREEIDGLVKALGGGR
;
A
#
# COMPACT_ATOMS: atom_id res chain seq x y z
N THR A 1 17.07 13.48 16.94
CA THR A 1 16.80 12.41 15.95
C THR A 1 15.71 11.46 16.45
N LEU A 2 15.86 10.88 17.68
CA LEU A 2 14.86 9.92 18.19
C LEU A 2 13.47 10.55 18.38
N GLN A 3 13.39 11.79 18.81
CA GLN A 3 12.12 12.52 18.89
C GLN A 3 11.42 12.58 17.51
N ALA A 4 12.12 12.91 16.44
CA ALA A 4 11.54 12.98 15.11
C ALA A 4 11.01 11.61 14.65
N ILE A 5 11.70 10.51 15.00
CA ILE A 5 11.22 9.14 14.74
C ILE A 5 9.98 8.83 15.57
N TYR A 6 9.93 9.23 16.82
CA TYR A 6 8.76 9.07 17.68
C TYR A 6 7.53 9.82 17.10
N GLU A 7 7.75 11.06 16.64
CA GLU A 7 6.72 11.85 15.96
C GLU A 7 6.25 11.18 14.65
N TYR A 8 7.18 10.63 13.85
CA TYR A 8 6.84 9.83 12.68
C TYR A 8 5.94 8.64 13.03
N GLN A 9 6.31 7.86 14.06
CA GLN A 9 5.50 6.73 14.53
C GLN A 9 4.08 7.18 14.91
N THR A 10 3.95 8.31 15.59
CA THR A 10 2.66 8.88 15.97
C THR A 10 1.81 9.26 14.74
N LEU A 11 2.42 9.90 13.75
CA LEU A 11 1.73 10.27 12.51
C LEU A 11 1.26 9.04 11.72
N VAL A 12 2.08 8.00 11.64
CA VAL A 12 1.68 6.73 11.01
C VAL A 12 0.52 6.08 11.75
N CYS A 13 0.54 6.06 13.08
CA CYS A 13 -0.59 5.57 13.88
C CYS A 13 -1.88 6.34 13.59
N GLN A 14 -1.82 7.67 13.53
CA GLN A 14 -2.97 8.52 13.24
C GLN A 14 -3.54 8.30 11.83
N LEU A 15 -2.67 8.16 10.82
CA LEU A 15 -3.08 7.91 9.44
C LEU A 15 -3.72 6.53 9.26
N THR A 16 -3.17 5.52 9.94
CA THR A 16 -3.58 4.13 9.76
C THR A 16 -4.69 3.67 10.72
N GLY A 17 -4.98 4.44 11.78
CA GLY A 17 -5.89 4.05 12.85
C GLY A 17 -5.34 2.92 13.71
N MET A 18 -4.01 2.79 13.78
CA MET A 18 -3.33 1.73 14.54
C MET A 18 -2.74 2.28 15.84
N GLU A 19 -2.39 1.37 16.75
CA GLU A 19 -1.96 1.72 18.12
C GLU A 19 -0.44 1.92 18.22
N VAL A 20 0.33 1.20 17.40
CA VAL A 20 1.80 1.23 17.41
C VAL A 20 2.34 1.22 15.99
N ALA A 21 3.34 2.07 15.72
CA ALA A 21 4.11 2.05 14.47
C ALA A 21 5.62 1.97 14.77
N ASN A 22 6.40 1.38 13.87
CA ASN A 22 7.86 1.32 13.99
C ASN A 22 8.53 2.57 13.38
N ALA A 23 9.85 2.64 13.53
CA ALA A 23 10.69 3.75 13.04
C ALA A 23 10.79 3.85 11.52
N SER A 24 10.24 2.99 10.77
CA SER A 24 10.02 2.73 9.35
C SER A 24 10.54 1.37 8.90
N MET A 25 10.12 0.97 7.72
CA MET A 25 10.65 -0.12 6.91
C MET A 25 11.40 0.46 5.72
N TYR A 26 12.00 -0.38 4.86
CA TYR A 26 12.72 0.07 3.67
C TYR A 26 11.75 0.58 2.60
N GLU A 27 10.72 -0.21 2.29
CA GLU A 27 9.65 0.11 1.33
C GLU A 27 8.42 -0.77 1.59
N GLY A 28 7.33 -0.48 0.89
CA GLY A 28 6.04 -1.15 1.13
C GLY A 28 6.03 -2.65 0.86
N ALA A 29 6.82 -3.16 -0.10
CA ALA A 29 6.82 -4.58 -0.44
C ALA A 29 7.50 -5.44 0.64
N SER A 30 8.67 -5.01 1.15
CA SER A 30 9.34 -5.68 2.28
C SER A 30 8.51 -5.54 3.56
N ALA A 31 7.86 -4.38 3.77
CA ALA A 31 6.95 -4.19 4.89
C ALA A 31 5.80 -5.20 4.86
N LEU A 32 5.20 -5.46 3.68
CA LEU A 32 4.13 -6.45 3.54
C LEU A 32 4.64 -7.88 3.76
N ALA A 33 5.80 -8.24 3.22
CA ALA A 33 6.38 -9.56 3.45
C ALA A 33 6.65 -9.82 4.95
N GLU A 34 7.22 -8.83 5.64
CA GLU A 34 7.45 -8.90 7.10
C GLU A 34 6.14 -8.95 7.90
N ALA A 35 5.06 -8.30 7.44
CA ALA A 35 3.74 -8.40 8.05
C ALA A 35 3.18 -9.83 7.98
N LEU A 36 3.35 -10.51 6.85
CA LEU A 36 2.94 -11.91 6.70
C LEU A 36 3.79 -12.84 7.57
N LEU A 37 5.09 -12.61 7.66
CA LEU A 37 5.98 -13.35 8.58
C LEU A 37 5.60 -13.10 10.05
N MET A 38 5.24 -11.88 10.39
CA MET A 38 4.74 -11.55 11.73
C MET A 38 3.44 -12.28 12.04
N ALA A 39 2.50 -12.31 11.10
CA ALA A 39 1.24 -13.04 11.25
C ALA A 39 1.46 -14.55 11.41
N HIS A 40 2.37 -15.14 10.59
CA HIS A 40 2.80 -16.52 10.73
C HIS A 40 3.33 -16.81 12.15
N ARG A 41 4.26 -15.99 12.67
CA ARG A 41 4.80 -16.16 14.04
C ARG A 41 3.76 -15.99 15.12
N ALA A 42 2.85 -15.01 14.96
CA ALA A 42 1.83 -14.70 15.97
C ALA A 42 0.76 -15.78 16.07
N THR A 43 0.45 -16.46 14.97
CA THR A 43 -0.61 -17.50 14.91
C THR A 43 -0.06 -18.93 14.96
N GLY A 44 1.23 -19.13 14.63
CA GLY A 44 1.82 -20.47 14.46
C GLY A 44 1.31 -21.22 13.23
N ARG A 45 0.68 -20.53 12.23
CA ARG A 45 0.05 -21.14 11.08
C ARG A 45 0.88 -20.95 9.82
N GLU A 46 0.84 -21.90 8.89
CA GLU A 46 1.74 -21.98 7.73
C GLU A 46 1.08 -21.63 6.38
N GLU A 47 -0.10 -21.04 6.39
CA GLU A 47 -0.79 -20.60 5.18
C GLU A 47 -1.14 -19.12 5.24
N VAL A 48 -0.88 -18.38 4.16
CA VAL A 48 -1.31 -16.99 3.98
C VAL A 48 -2.20 -16.89 2.74
N VAL A 49 -3.26 -16.11 2.85
CA VAL A 49 -4.16 -15.81 1.71
C VAL A 49 -3.84 -14.39 1.23
N VAL A 50 -3.54 -14.23 -0.06
CA VAL A 50 -3.15 -12.95 -0.67
C VAL A 50 -4.08 -12.63 -1.83
N ALA A 51 -4.69 -11.45 -1.81
CA ALA A 51 -5.50 -11.00 -2.94
C ALA A 51 -4.62 -10.76 -4.18
N ARG A 52 -5.06 -11.21 -5.36
CA ARG A 52 -4.37 -10.92 -6.63
C ARG A 52 -4.39 -9.44 -6.99
N THR A 53 -5.22 -8.65 -6.32
CA THR A 53 -5.28 -7.19 -6.41
C THR A 53 -4.17 -6.47 -5.65
N VAL A 54 -3.39 -7.16 -4.82
CA VAL A 54 -2.13 -6.65 -4.25
C VAL A 54 -1.11 -6.41 -5.38
N HIS A 55 -0.34 -5.33 -5.26
CA HIS A 55 0.68 -4.94 -6.24
C HIS A 55 1.52 -6.15 -6.69
N PRO A 56 1.65 -6.41 -7.99
CA PRO A 56 2.25 -7.65 -8.49
C PRO A 56 3.71 -7.84 -8.06
N GLU A 57 4.48 -6.76 -7.95
CA GLU A 57 5.86 -6.82 -7.46
C GLU A 57 5.90 -7.07 -5.95
N TYR A 58 4.94 -6.56 -5.17
CA TYR A 58 4.80 -6.93 -3.76
C TYR A 58 4.54 -8.43 -3.60
N ARG A 59 3.67 -9.01 -4.45
CA ARG A 59 3.44 -10.46 -4.45
C ARG A 59 4.69 -11.27 -4.83
N GLN A 60 5.59 -10.73 -5.67
CA GLN A 60 6.89 -11.36 -5.96
C GLN A 60 7.80 -11.34 -4.73
N VAL A 61 7.89 -10.20 -4.03
CA VAL A 61 8.67 -10.08 -2.79
C VAL A 61 8.14 -11.03 -1.71
N ILE A 62 6.81 -11.12 -1.54
CA ILE A 62 6.19 -12.10 -0.63
C ILE A 62 6.66 -13.54 -0.95
N ARG A 63 6.65 -13.93 -2.22
CA ARG A 63 7.12 -15.28 -2.62
C ARG A 63 8.60 -15.50 -2.30
N THR A 64 9.44 -14.47 -2.46
CA THR A 64 10.86 -14.53 -2.14
C THR A 64 11.09 -14.72 -0.63
N TYR A 65 10.30 -14.04 0.21
CA TYR A 65 10.46 -14.14 1.67
C TYR A 65 9.87 -15.44 2.24
N LEU A 66 8.68 -15.83 1.81
CA LEU A 66 7.92 -16.92 2.41
C LEU A 66 8.27 -18.30 1.82
N GLY A 67 8.67 -18.33 0.54
CA GLY A 67 8.95 -19.59 -0.17
C GLY A 67 10.02 -20.45 0.50
N PRO A 68 11.20 -19.92 0.86
CA PRO A 68 12.24 -20.68 1.54
C PRO A 68 11.84 -21.23 2.91
N LEU A 69 10.82 -20.64 3.54
CA LEU A 69 10.29 -21.06 4.83
C LEU A 69 9.17 -22.10 4.72
N GLY A 70 8.80 -22.50 3.50
CA GLY A 70 7.73 -23.47 3.27
C GLY A 70 6.31 -22.93 3.56
N ILE A 71 6.14 -21.64 3.78
CA ILE A 71 4.84 -21.03 4.04
C ILE A 71 4.03 -21.00 2.74
N ARG A 72 2.83 -21.58 2.78
CA ARG A 72 1.95 -21.68 1.61
C ARG A 72 1.27 -20.34 1.33
N ILE A 73 1.36 -19.90 0.08
CA ILE A 73 0.70 -18.68 -0.40
C ILE A 73 -0.48 -19.10 -1.28
N ARG A 74 -1.69 -18.77 -0.84
CA ARG A 74 -2.92 -18.96 -1.62
C ARG A 74 -3.37 -17.63 -2.19
N GLU A 75 -3.37 -17.49 -3.50
CA GLU A 75 -3.85 -16.28 -4.17
C GLU A 75 -5.35 -16.35 -4.45
N VAL A 76 -6.06 -15.25 -4.17
CA VAL A 76 -7.49 -15.08 -4.44
C VAL A 76 -7.69 -14.13 -5.62
N PRO A 77 -8.45 -14.51 -6.65
CA PRO A 77 -8.68 -13.68 -7.82
C PRO A 77 -9.53 -12.43 -7.48
N TYR A 78 -9.57 -11.50 -8.44
CA TYR A 78 -10.42 -10.31 -8.40
C TYR A 78 -11.78 -10.57 -9.04
N ALA A 79 -12.80 -9.85 -8.57
CA ALA A 79 -14.15 -9.86 -9.11
C ALA A 79 -14.27 -8.98 -10.38
N ALA A 80 -15.40 -9.02 -11.04
CA ALA A 80 -15.70 -8.19 -12.21
C ALA A 80 -15.63 -6.67 -11.92
N THR A 81 -15.78 -6.27 -10.66
CA THR A 81 -15.65 -4.88 -10.19
C THR A 81 -14.20 -4.39 -10.15
N GLY A 82 -13.22 -5.30 -10.18
CA GLY A 82 -11.80 -5.01 -9.97
C GLY A 82 -11.36 -5.05 -8.51
N GLY A 83 -12.27 -5.26 -7.57
CA GLY A 83 -11.95 -5.56 -6.17
C GLY A 83 -11.68 -7.04 -5.95
N THR A 84 -11.19 -7.42 -4.79
CA THR A 84 -11.00 -8.81 -4.38
C THR A 84 -12.33 -9.57 -4.40
N ASP A 85 -12.33 -10.78 -4.93
CA ASP A 85 -13.52 -11.64 -4.87
C ASP A 85 -13.73 -12.15 -3.45
N LEU A 86 -14.61 -11.48 -2.70
CA LEU A 86 -14.87 -11.79 -1.29
C LEU A 86 -15.50 -13.16 -1.07
N LYS A 87 -16.23 -13.70 -2.06
CA LYS A 87 -16.79 -15.05 -1.96
C LYS A 87 -15.66 -16.09 -2.02
N LEU A 88 -14.75 -15.93 -2.96
CA LEU A 88 -13.60 -16.80 -3.08
C LEU A 88 -12.60 -16.59 -1.94
N LEU A 89 -12.45 -15.35 -1.42
CA LEU A 89 -11.65 -15.07 -0.25
C LEU A 89 -12.16 -15.83 0.98
N ARG A 90 -13.46 -15.75 1.28
CA ARG A 90 -14.07 -16.51 2.39
C ARG A 90 -13.88 -18.02 2.23
N ALA A 91 -14.00 -18.54 1.02
CA ALA A 91 -13.78 -19.96 0.75
C ALA A 91 -12.30 -20.39 0.86
N ALA A 92 -11.36 -19.45 0.63
CA ALA A 92 -9.94 -19.72 0.75
C ALA A 92 -9.44 -19.71 2.20
N VAL A 93 -10.09 -18.97 3.09
CA VAL A 93 -9.69 -18.84 4.49
C VAL A 93 -10.09 -20.07 5.28
N THR A 94 -9.12 -20.71 5.93
CA THR A 94 -9.28 -21.89 6.76
C THR A 94 -8.68 -21.67 8.16
N GLU A 95 -8.80 -22.65 9.03
CA GLU A 95 -8.18 -22.64 10.35
C GLU A 95 -6.65 -22.72 10.31
N GLN A 96 -6.07 -23.07 9.15
CA GLN A 96 -4.63 -23.04 8.90
C GLN A 96 -4.14 -21.69 8.35
N THR A 97 -5.05 -20.76 8.06
CA THR A 97 -4.71 -19.45 7.52
C THR A 97 -4.18 -18.53 8.62
N ALA A 98 -2.93 -18.13 8.52
CA ALA A 98 -2.29 -17.17 9.43
C ALA A 98 -2.87 -15.76 9.24
N CYS A 99 -3.03 -15.35 7.99
CA CYS A 99 -3.58 -14.04 7.66
C CYS A 99 -4.16 -13.97 6.25
N VAL A 100 -4.98 -12.93 6.05
CA VAL A 100 -5.38 -12.43 4.73
C VAL A 100 -4.66 -11.13 4.47
N ALA A 101 -4.03 -10.99 3.29
CA ALA A 101 -3.43 -9.75 2.81
C ALA A 101 -4.25 -9.16 1.67
N VAL A 102 -4.71 -7.92 1.84
CA VAL A 102 -5.37 -7.10 0.82
C VAL A 102 -4.65 -5.76 0.70
N GLN A 103 -4.80 -5.10 -0.44
CA GLN A 103 -4.27 -3.75 -0.66
C GLN A 103 -5.42 -2.80 -0.95
N SER A 104 -5.47 -1.64 -0.29
CA SER A 104 -6.49 -0.62 -0.58
C SER A 104 -5.87 0.80 -0.53
N PRO A 105 -6.06 1.62 -1.59
CA PRO A 105 -6.54 1.20 -2.91
C PRO A 105 -5.69 0.10 -3.51
N ASN A 106 -6.30 -0.81 -4.26
CA ASN A 106 -5.60 -1.97 -4.83
C ASN A 106 -4.83 -1.60 -6.12
N PHE A 107 -4.13 -2.56 -6.71
CA PHE A 107 -3.31 -2.32 -7.91
C PHE A 107 -4.10 -1.85 -9.14
N PHE A 108 -5.40 -2.04 -9.16
CA PHE A 108 -6.29 -1.51 -10.20
C PHE A 108 -6.88 -0.13 -9.84
N GLY A 109 -6.46 0.43 -8.72
CA GLY A 109 -6.95 1.69 -8.15
C GLY A 109 -8.27 1.56 -7.39
N VAL A 110 -8.85 0.36 -7.29
CA VAL A 110 -10.14 0.11 -6.64
C VAL A 110 -10.01 0.12 -5.13
N VAL A 111 -10.94 0.78 -4.45
CA VAL A 111 -11.05 0.78 -2.98
C VAL A 111 -11.71 -0.54 -2.56
N GLU A 112 -11.06 -1.29 -1.68
CA GLU A 112 -11.49 -2.62 -1.23
C GLU A 112 -12.46 -2.56 -0.03
N GLU A 113 -13.29 -3.58 0.11
CA GLU A 113 -14.18 -3.79 1.26
C GLU A 113 -13.39 -4.43 2.42
N LEU A 114 -12.54 -3.62 3.07
CA LEU A 114 -11.59 -4.10 4.10
C LEU A 114 -12.28 -4.77 5.28
N GLY A 115 -13.41 -4.23 5.76
CA GLY A 115 -14.15 -4.81 6.87
C GLY A 115 -14.65 -6.23 6.61
N GLU A 116 -15.10 -6.51 5.38
CA GLU A 116 -15.55 -7.84 4.97
C GLU A 116 -14.37 -8.84 4.89
N ALA A 117 -13.21 -8.38 4.39
CA ALA A 117 -12.00 -9.21 4.34
C ALA A 117 -11.48 -9.52 5.76
N ALA A 118 -11.48 -8.52 6.66
CA ALA A 118 -11.09 -8.68 8.05
C ALA A 118 -12.03 -9.65 8.80
N ALA A 119 -13.35 -9.47 8.68
CA ALA A 119 -14.34 -10.36 9.29
C ALA A 119 -14.16 -11.81 8.83
N ALA A 120 -13.84 -12.05 7.56
CA ALA A 120 -13.64 -13.38 7.01
C ALA A 120 -12.46 -14.13 7.67
N VAL A 121 -11.33 -13.45 7.88
CA VAL A 121 -10.15 -14.08 8.48
C VAL A 121 -10.26 -14.17 10.00
N HIS A 122 -10.86 -13.18 10.66
CA HIS A 122 -11.11 -13.20 12.10
C HIS A 122 -12.03 -14.33 12.53
N ALA A 123 -13.05 -14.66 11.72
CA ALA A 123 -13.93 -15.80 11.96
C ALA A 123 -13.18 -17.15 12.06
N LYS A 124 -11.97 -17.22 11.54
CA LYS A 124 -11.06 -18.37 11.61
C LYS A 124 -9.86 -18.15 12.52
N GLY A 125 -9.83 -17.04 13.27
CA GLY A 125 -8.74 -16.68 14.19
C GLY A 125 -7.41 -16.33 13.52
N GLY A 126 -7.41 -15.98 12.25
CA GLY A 126 -6.27 -15.40 11.54
C GLY A 126 -6.24 -13.87 11.64
N LEU A 127 -5.25 -13.23 11.04
CA LEU A 127 -5.03 -11.78 11.09
C LEU A 127 -5.37 -11.10 9.77
N ALA A 128 -5.93 -9.89 9.85
CA ALA A 128 -6.14 -9.01 8.70
C ALA A 128 -4.92 -8.10 8.47
N VAL A 129 -4.26 -8.27 7.34
CA VAL A 129 -3.11 -7.46 6.90
C VAL A 129 -3.53 -6.58 5.74
N VAL A 130 -3.36 -5.27 5.89
CA VAL A 130 -3.70 -4.30 4.86
C VAL A 130 -2.45 -3.60 4.35
N ALA A 131 -2.23 -3.64 3.05
CA ALA A 131 -1.21 -2.86 2.36
C ALA A 131 -1.81 -1.56 1.80
N VAL A 132 -1.09 -0.45 1.93
CA VAL A 132 -1.45 0.86 1.37
C VAL A 132 -0.28 1.33 0.51
N ALA A 133 -0.37 1.12 -0.81
CA ALA A 133 0.67 1.56 -1.74
C ALA A 133 0.55 3.05 -2.10
N GLU A 134 -0.66 3.62 -1.95
CA GLU A 134 -0.96 5.04 -2.18
C GLU A 134 -1.38 5.71 -0.85
N PRO A 135 -0.43 6.20 -0.06
CA PRO A 135 -0.70 6.65 1.31
C PRO A 135 -1.49 7.97 1.38
N VAL A 136 -1.51 8.77 0.30
CA VAL A 136 -2.33 9.99 0.23
C VAL A 136 -3.83 9.66 0.35
N SER A 137 -4.24 8.47 -0.03
CA SER A 137 -5.61 7.98 0.12
C SER A 137 -6.10 7.99 1.58
N LEU A 138 -5.20 7.83 2.56
CA LEU A 138 -5.50 7.86 3.99
C LEU A 138 -5.97 9.24 4.47
N GLY A 139 -5.73 10.30 3.71
CA GLY A 139 -6.29 11.64 3.99
C GLY A 139 -7.81 11.74 3.76
N LEU A 140 -8.41 10.74 3.10
CA LEU A 140 -9.83 10.75 2.73
C LEU A 140 -10.57 9.47 3.10
N LEU A 141 -9.94 8.30 2.91
CA LEU A 141 -10.53 7.00 3.19
C LEU A 141 -10.50 6.70 4.69
N THR A 142 -11.44 5.91 5.17
CA THR A 142 -11.44 5.41 6.54
C THR A 142 -10.15 4.64 6.82
N PRO A 143 -9.44 4.93 7.92
CA PRO A 143 -8.21 4.25 8.28
C PRO A 143 -8.40 2.73 8.38
N PRO A 144 -7.50 1.91 7.83
CA PRO A 144 -7.65 0.45 7.85
C PRO A 144 -7.78 -0.15 9.26
N GLY A 145 -7.17 0.48 10.27
CA GLY A 145 -7.31 0.06 11.66
C GLY A 145 -8.74 0.16 12.18
N GLU A 146 -9.51 1.17 11.76
CA GLU A 146 -10.93 1.32 12.11
C GLU A 146 -11.81 0.30 11.38
N MET A 147 -11.32 -0.28 10.28
CA MET A 147 -12.00 -1.29 9.49
C MET A 147 -11.60 -2.72 9.86
N GLY A 148 -10.91 -2.91 10.99
CA GLY A 148 -10.57 -4.23 11.54
C GLY A 148 -9.20 -4.77 11.14
N ALA A 149 -8.31 -3.97 10.54
CA ALA A 149 -6.94 -4.41 10.29
C ALA A 149 -6.20 -4.70 11.61
N ASP A 150 -5.43 -5.79 11.65
CA ASP A 150 -4.48 -6.10 12.74
C ASP A 150 -3.09 -5.55 12.45
N ILE A 151 -2.70 -5.52 11.18
CA ILE A 151 -1.44 -4.99 10.70
C ILE A 151 -1.70 -4.13 9.46
N VAL A 152 -1.15 -2.92 9.45
CA VAL A 152 -1.21 -2.00 8.30
C VAL A 152 0.22 -1.66 7.89
N VAL A 153 0.52 -1.88 6.62
CA VAL A 153 1.83 -1.59 6.04
C VAL A 153 1.67 -0.81 4.75
N GLY A 154 2.70 -0.16 4.30
CA GLY A 154 2.60 0.53 3.02
C GLY A 154 3.83 1.32 2.62
N GLU A 155 3.66 2.09 1.56
CA GLU A 155 4.68 2.96 0.98
C GLU A 155 4.42 4.41 1.36
N GLY A 156 5.36 5.04 2.03
CA GLY A 156 5.26 6.43 2.49
C GLY A 156 6.01 7.44 1.60
N GLN A 157 6.58 7.01 0.48
CA GLN A 157 7.41 7.86 -0.40
C GLN A 157 6.68 9.14 -0.82
N ALA A 158 5.37 9.10 -1.08
CA ALA A 158 4.59 10.26 -1.48
C ALA A 158 4.54 11.39 -0.42
N PHE A 159 4.91 11.11 0.81
CA PHE A 159 5.02 12.14 1.86
C PHE A 159 6.42 12.79 1.84
N GLY A 160 6.67 13.64 0.83
CA GLY A 160 7.84 14.51 0.75
C GLY A 160 9.15 13.87 0.32
N ASN A 161 9.15 12.63 -0.11
CA ASN A 161 10.33 11.98 -0.66
C ASN A 161 10.27 11.96 -2.20
N PRO A 162 11.34 12.38 -2.92
CA PRO A 162 11.35 12.33 -4.38
C PRO A 162 11.43 10.89 -4.87
N ILE A 163 10.95 10.64 -6.11
CA ILE A 163 11.01 9.29 -6.73
C ILE A 163 12.43 8.77 -6.93
N SER A 164 13.42 9.64 -7.13
CA SER A 164 14.87 9.35 -7.12
C SER A 164 15.30 8.07 -7.84
N PHE A 165 14.67 7.77 -8.99
CA PHE A 165 14.98 6.60 -9.84
C PHE A 165 14.95 5.24 -9.12
N GLY A 166 14.18 5.09 -8.05
CA GLY A 166 14.01 3.83 -7.35
C GLY A 166 14.50 3.83 -5.91
N GLY A 167 14.65 4.99 -5.30
CA GLY A 167 14.94 5.06 -3.88
C GLY A 167 15.95 6.12 -3.46
N PRO A 168 16.14 6.28 -2.14
CA PRO A 168 15.50 5.49 -1.08
C PRO A 168 13.99 5.75 -1.00
N TYR A 169 13.24 4.71 -0.63
CA TYR A 169 11.81 4.78 -0.35
C TYR A 169 11.54 4.85 1.16
N LEU A 170 10.27 4.73 1.56
CA LEU A 170 9.88 4.81 2.96
C LEU A 170 8.74 3.82 3.24
N GLY A 171 9.07 2.63 3.66
CA GLY A 171 8.05 1.71 4.16
C GLY A 171 7.52 2.14 5.52
N PHE A 172 6.23 1.96 5.77
CA PHE A 172 5.67 2.07 7.11
C PHE A 172 5.06 0.74 7.55
N PHE A 173 5.04 0.55 8.87
CA PHE A 173 4.51 -0.64 9.51
C PHE A 173 3.83 -0.25 10.82
N ALA A 174 2.55 -0.56 10.94
CA ALA A 174 1.76 -0.30 12.14
C ALA A 174 0.91 -1.52 12.52
N THR A 175 0.65 -1.70 13.80
CA THR A 175 -0.08 -2.85 14.34
C THR A 175 -0.81 -2.53 15.63
N ARG A 176 -1.60 -3.48 16.13
CA ARG A 176 -2.21 -3.43 17.47
C ARG A 176 -1.15 -3.62 18.54
N GLU A 177 -1.32 -2.98 19.69
CA GLU A 177 -0.37 -3.01 20.81
C GLU A 177 -0.05 -4.44 21.28
N LYS A 178 -1.04 -5.32 21.29
CA LYS A 178 -0.88 -6.75 21.66
C LYS A 178 0.20 -7.48 20.84
N TYR A 179 0.55 -6.97 19.66
CA TYR A 179 1.56 -7.57 18.78
C TYR A 179 2.92 -6.86 18.79
N ILE A 180 3.11 -5.82 19.60
CA ILE A 180 4.33 -4.99 19.62
C ILE A 180 5.63 -5.82 19.75
N ARG A 181 5.59 -6.92 20.51
CA ARG A 181 6.75 -7.80 20.71
C ARG A 181 7.11 -8.65 19.50
N SER A 182 6.19 -8.82 18.55
CA SER A 182 6.39 -9.57 17.31
C SER A 182 6.68 -8.66 16.11
N MET A 183 6.58 -7.35 16.29
CA MET A 183 6.73 -6.33 15.26
C MET A 183 8.20 -6.26 14.77
N PRO A 184 8.47 -6.17 13.46
CA PRO A 184 9.81 -5.94 12.94
C PRO A 184 10.26 -4.50 13.13
N GLY A 185 11.56 -4.26 12.98
CA GLY A 185 12.16 -2.93 12.97
C GLY A 185 12.29 -2.28 14.33
N ARG A 186 12.91 -1.10 14.34
CA ARG A 186 13.17 -0.32 15.56
C ARG A 186 11.94 0.36 16.08
N LEU A 187 11.91 0.56 17.39
CA LEU A 187 10.88 1.31 18.10
C LEU A 187 11.53 2.38 18.97
N VAL A 188 10.99 3.56 18.93
CA VAL A 188 11.36 4.67 19.81
C VAL A 188 10.24 4.87 20.83
N GLY A 189 10.58 4.91 22.10
CA GLY A 189 9.68 5.23 23.21
C GLY A 189 10.05 6.55 23.83
N GLN A 190 9.06 7.21 24.44
CA GLN A 190 9.25 8.37 25.31
C GLN A 190 9.47 7.87 26.74
N THR A 191 10.37 8.50 27.47
CA THR A 191 10.68 8.18 28.87
C THR A 191 11.03 9.48 29.62
N GLU A 192 11.21 9.38 30.91
CA GLU A 192 11.72 10.48 31.74
C GLU A 192 13.04 10.04 32.40
N ASP A 193 13.96 10.99 32.56
CA ASP A 193 15.15 10.78 33.35
C ASP A 193 14.84 10.90 34.85
N ARG A 194 15.86 10.66 35.70
CA ARG A 194 15.70 10.76 37.17
C ARG A 194 15.33 12.18 37.67
N ASP A 195 15.53 13.19 36.83
CA ASP A 195 15.21 14.58 37.13
C ASP A 195 13.83 15.00 36.57
N GLY A 196 13.07 14.03 35.99
CA GLY A 196 11.74 14.25 35.39
C GLY A 196 11.78 14.91 34.01
N ARG A 197 12.94 14.93 33.35
CA ARG A 197 13.05 15.50 32.00
C ARG A 197 12.69 14.46 30.97
N VAL A 198 11.81 14.83 30.03
CA VAL A 198 11.41 13.98 28.91
C VAL A 198 12.59 13.67 28.00
N GLY A 199 12.77 12.39 27.70
CA GLY A 199 13.76 11.87 26.77
C GLY A 199 13.17 10.83 25.82
N TYR A 200 13.92 10.45 24.79
CA TYR A 200 13.52 9.45 23.80
C TYR A 200 14.60 8.37 23.71
N VAL A 201 14.19 7.12 23.72
CA VAL A 201 15.09 5.96 23.73
C VAL A 201 14.65 4.91 22.72
N LEU A 202 15.61 4.14 22.19
CA LEU A 202 15.28 2.90 21.50
C LEU A 202 14.75 1.90 22.54
N THR A 203 13.61 1.30 22.25
CA THR A 203 12.94 0.36 23.17
C THR A 203 12.74 -1.01 22.54
N LEU A 204 12.55 -2.04 23.39
CA LEU A 204 12.34 -3.42 22.97
C LEU A 204 13.42 -3.97 22.02
N SER A 205 14.64 -3.47 22.09
CA SER A 205 15.77 -3.84 21.24
C SER A 205 16.17 -5.32 21.32
N THR A 206 15.72 -6.04 22.35
CA THR A 206 15.93 -7.49 22.48
C THR A 206 15.30 -8.33 21.36
N ARG A 207 14.44 -7.74 20.50
CA ARG A 207 13.88 -8.39 19.32
C ARG A 207 14.82 -8.33 18.11
N GLU A 208 15.79 -7.40 18.13
CA GLU A 208 16.59 -7.01 16.97
C GLU A 208 17.80 -7.95 16.75
N GLN A 209 18.26 -7.99 15.51
CA GLN A 209 19.31 -8.89 15.02
C GLN A 209 20.65 -8.71 15.74
N HIS A 210 21.03 -7.47 16.10
CA HIS A 210 22.29 -7.19 16.79
C HIS A 210 22.35 -7.77 18.20
N ILE A 211 21.20 -8.13 18.79
CA ILE A 211 21.11 -8.80 20.10
C ILE A 211 20.81 -10.29 19.92
N ARG A 212 19.79 -10.65 19.16
CA ARG A 212 19.31 -12.03 19.06
C ARG A 212 19.95 -12.83 17.91
N ARG A 213 20.70 -12.20 17.04
CA ARG A 213 21.37 -12.83 15.89
C ARG A 213 20.36 -13.64 15.05
N GLU A 214 20.60 -14.94 14.83
CA GLU A 214 19.75 -15.84 14.06
C GLU A 214 18.33 -16.04 14.66
N LYS A 215 18.14 -15.72 15.94
CA LYS A 215 16.84 -15.79 16.63
C LYS A 215 16.08 -14.48 16.63
N ALA A 216 16.54 -13.48 15.86
CA ALA A 216 15.86 -12.20 15.76
C ALA A 216 14.48 -12.34 15.11
N THR A 217 13.59 -11.43 15.48
CA THR A 217 12.23 -11.38 14.94
C THR A 217 12.22 -11.13 13.43
N SER A 218 13.20 -10.38 12.91
CA SER A 218 13.31 -9.99 11.51
C SER A 218 14.76 -9.70 11.13
N ASN A 219 15.06 -9.75 9.84
CA ASN A 219 16.34 -9.30 9.26
C ASN A 219 16.42 -7.78 9.06
N ILE A 220 15.36 -7.04 9.37
CA ILE A 220 15.36 -5.58 9.30
C ILE A 220 16.31 -5.04 10.36
N CYS A 221 17.41 -4.44 9.91
CA CYS A 221 18.51 -3.99 10.77
C CYS A 221 18.42 -2.51 11.11
N THR A 222 17.92 -1.71 10.17
CA THR A 222 17.85 -0.25 10.31
C THR A 222 16.52 0.28 9.76
N ASN A 223 16.35 1.59 9.80
CA ASN A 223 15.20 2.28 9.25
C ASN A 223 15.65 3.40 8.31
N GLU A 224 14.76 3.88 7.46
CA GLU A 224 14.99 5.00 6.55
C GLU A 224 14.81 6.34 7.27
N GLY A 225 15.72 6.62 8.24
CA GLY A 225 15.57 7.74 9.17
C GLY A 225 15.45 9.12 8.52
N LEU A 226 16.17 9.38 7.42
CA LEU A 226 16.09 10.64 6.71
C LEU A 226 14.77 10.77 5.93
N CYS A 227 14.32 9.69 5.31
CA CYS A 227 13.03 9.65 4.61
C CYS A 227 11.85 9.79 5.60
N ALA A 228 11.95 9.17 6.78
CA ALA A 228 10.98 9.32 7.85
C ALA A 228 10.91 10.77 8.35
N LEU A 229 12.07 11.43 8.49
CA LEU A 229 12.11 12.87 8.85
C LEU A 229 11.46 13.74 7.78
N ALA A 230 11.76 13.50 6.49
CA ALA A 230 11.13 14.23 5.38
C ALA A 230 9.60 14.05 5.39
N ALA A 231 9.12 12.83 5.63
CA ALA A 231 7.70 12.54 5.74
C ALA A 231 7.06 13.24 6.94
N THR A 232 7.72 13.22 8.09
CA THR A 232 7.27 13.92 9.31
C THR A 232 7.11 15.41 9.06
N ILE A 233 8.13 16.06 8.48
CA ILE A 233 8.10 17.50 8.18
C ILE A 233 6.96 17.80 7.19
N THR A 234 6.82 16.99 6.13
CA THR A 234 5.78 17.17 5.11
C THR A 234 4.38 17.03 5.71
N LEU A 235 4.14 16.00 6.51
CA LEU A 235 2.85 15.77 7.18
C LEU A 235 2.52 16.87 8.18
N CYS A 236 3.52 17.33 8.96
CA CYS A 236 3.34 18.46 9.88
C CYS A 236 3.06 19.77 9.14
N ALA A 237 3.75 20.03 8.03
CA ALA A 237 3.54 21.26 7.23
C ALA A 237 2.17 21.27 6.54
N LEU A 238 1.71 20.13 6.04
CA LEU A 238 0.37 20.00 5.45
C LEU A 238 -0.73 20.02 6.53
N GLY A 239 -0.47 19.40 7.65
CA GLY A 239 -1.47 19.16 8.68
C GLY A 239 -2.64 18.30 8.18
N LYS A 240 -3.58 18.00 9.06
CA LYS A 240 -4.76 17.18 8.75
C LYS A 240 -5.54 17.71 7.53
N GLN A 241 -5.71 19.02 7.45
CA GLN A 241 -6.48 19.64 6.37
C GLN A 241 -5.74 19.58 5.04
N GLY A 242 -4.44 19.86 5.00
CA GLY A 242 -3.65 19.80 3.77
C GLY A 242 -3.56 18.38 3.19
N VAL A 243 -3.38 17.36 4.04
CA VAL A 243 -3.41 15.94 3.59
C VAL A 243 -4.77 15.59 3.00
N ARG A 244 -5.87 16.03 3.64
CA ARG A 244 -7.22 15.81 3.14
C ARG A 244 -7.47 16.54 1.80
N GLU A 245 -7.04 17.77 1.67
CA GLU A 245 -7.17 18.55 0.42
C GLU A 245 -6.38 17.90 -0.72
N MET A 246 -5.15 17.44 -0.45
CA MET A 246 -4.34 16.71 -1.41
C MET A 246 -5.05 15.42 -1.88
N ALA A 247 -5.58 14.64 -0.96
CA ALA A 247 -6.35 13.42 -1.28
C ALA A 247 -7.60 13.75 -2.11
N LEU A 248 -8.32 14.80 -1.75
CA LEU A 248 -9.51 15.23 -2.47
C LEU A 248 -9.21 15.73 -3.90
N LEU A 249 -8.07 16.42 -4.08
CA LEU A 249 -7.60 16.82 -5.42
C LEU A 249 -7.26 15.59 -6.28
N ASN A 250 -6.56 14.61 -5.74
CA ASN A 250 -6.29 13.33 -6.40
C ASN A 250 -7.59 12.70 -6.91
N LEU A 251 -8.55 12.49 -5.99
CA LEU A 251 -9.83 11.87 -6.32
C LEU A 251 -10.59 12.64 -7.41
N ARG A 252 -10.70 13.99 -7.28
CA ARG A 252 -11.45 14.82 -8.23
C ARG A 252 -10.82 14.83 -9.61
N LYS A 253 -9.49 14.93 -9.70
CA LYS A 253 -8.78 14.93 -10.98
C LYS A 253 -8.83 13.56 -11.66
N ALA A 254 -8.71 12.47 -10.88
CA ALA A 254 -8.90 11.12 -11.41
C ALA A 254 -10.33 10.89 -11.90
N ALA A 255 -11.34 11.33 -11.16
CA ALA A 255 -12.73 11.25 -11.59
C ALA A 255 -12.98 12.03 -12.90
N TYR A 256 -12.39 13.22 -13.06
CA TYR A 256 -12.43 13.98 -14.29
C TYR A 256 -11.80 13.21 -15.46
N ALA A 257 -10.60 12.67 -15.28
CA ALA A 257 -9.90 11.87 -16.28
C ALA A 257 -10.70 10.61 -16.67
N LYS A 258 -11.24 9.88 -15.68
CA LYS A 258 -12.14 8.73 -15.91
C LYS A 258 -13.33 9.10 -16.78
N GLY A 259 -14.02 10.20 -16.45
CA GLY A 259 -15.20 10.67 -17.19
C GLY A 259 -14.88 11.03 -18.64
N LYS A 260 -13.71 11.59 -18.91
CA LYS A 260 -13.23 11.90 -20.26
C LYS A 260 -12.82 10.64 -21.02
N LEU A 261 -12.06 9.74 -20.41
CA LEU A 261 -11.59 8.51 -21.05
C LEU A 261 -12.72 7.53 -21.33
N ALA A 262 -13.74 7.47 -20.48
CA ALA A 262 -14.94 6.66 -20.72
C ALA A 262 -15.69 7.06 -22.00
N LYS A 263 -15.57 8.32 -22.42
CA LYS A 263 -16.20 8.87 -23.65
C LYS A 263 -15.25 8.83 -24.86
N ALA A 264 -13.98 8.50 -24.67
CA ALA A 264 -13.01 8.48 -25.74
C ALA A 264 -13.24 7.28 -26.68
N LYS A 265 -13.31 7.55 -28.00
CA LYS A 265 -13.60 6.53 -29.02
C LYS A 265 -12.53 5.43 -29.04
N GLY A 266 -12.93 4.19 -28.80
CA GLY A 266 -12.04 3.03 -28.82
C GLY A 266 -11.45 2.68 -27.45
N PHE A 267 -11.91 3.34 -26.39
CA PHE A 267 -11.54 3.04 -25.00
C PHE A 267 -12.78 2.76 -24.14
N ALA A 268 -12.58 2.11 -23.03
CA ALA A 268 -13.58 1.92 -21.98
C ALA A 268 -12.89 1.79 -20.62
N LEU A 269 -13.60 2.05 -19.55
CA LEU A 269 -13.17 1.65 -18.21
C LEU A 269 -13.33 0.14 -18.07
N ARG A 270 -12.30 -0.53 -17.54
CA ARG A 270 -12.33 -2.00 -17.40
C ARG A 270 -13.12 -2.45 -16.19
N PHE A 271 -13.05 -1.72 -15.09
CA PHE A 271 -13.67 -2.07 -13.83
C PHE A 271 -14.67 -1.01 -13.38
N GLY A 272 -15.74 -1.45 -12.72
CA GLY A 272 -16.82 -0.58 -12.22
C GLY A 272 -16.72 -0.22 -10.73
N GLY A 273 -15.75 -0.75 -10.00
CA GLY A 273 -15.57 -0.45 -8.58
C GLY A 273 -15.19 1.00 -8.30
N PRO A 274 -15.40 1.49 -7.06
CA PRO A 274 -14.95 2.82 -6.64
C PRO A 274 -13.44 2.89 -6.69
N THR A 275 -12.88 3.99 -7.22
CA THR A 275 -11.42 4.15 -7.36
C THR A 275 -10.96 5.44 -6.72
N PHE A 276 -9.70 5.49 -6.29
CA PHE A 276 -9.09 6.69 -5.75
C PHE A 276 -8.43 7.53 -6.86
N ASN A 277 -7.14 7.39 -7.09
CA ASN A 277 -6.38 8.19 -8.07
C ASN A 277 -5.87 7.36 -9.26
N GLU A 278 -6.06 6.05 -9.22
CA GLU A 278 -5.73 5.13 -10.28
C GLU A 278 -6.98 4.42 -10.80
N PHE A 279 -6.95 4.02 -12.06
CA PHE A 279 -8.03 3.25 -12.71
C PHE A 279 -7.55 2.56 -13.98
N VAL A 280 -8.22 1.48 -14.37
CA VAL A 280 -7.85 0.67 -15.53
C VAL A 280 -8.68 1.03 -16.76
N VAL A 281 -7.98 1.30 -17.86
CA VAL A 281 -8.56 1.61 -19.18
C VAL A 281 -8.31 0.45 -20.13
N GLN A 282 -9.36 0.00 -20.82
CA GLN A 282 -9.31 -0.99 -21.89
C GLN A 282 -9.21 -0.30 -23.26
N ALA A 283 -8.25 -0.72 -24.08
CA ALA A 283 -8.10 -0.29 -25.47
C ALA A 283 -8.79 -1.31 -26.41
N LYS A 284 -9.88 -0.91 -27.08
CA LYS A 284 -10.71 -1.82 -27.90
C LYS A 284 -10.26 -1.98 -29.34
N ARG A 285 -9.38 -1.10 -29.85
CA ARG A 285 -9.07 -1.02 -31.28
C ARG A 285 -7.61 -1.24 -31.64
N ARG A 286 -6.72 -1.01 -30.71
CA ARG A 286 -5.27 -1.09 -30.90
C ARG A 286 -4.61 -1.81 -29.75
N PRO A 287 -3.53 -2.57 -29.95
CA PRO A 287 -2.75 -3.14 -28.88
C PRO A 287 -2.26 -2.05 -27.91
N VAL A 288 -2.35 -2.30 -26.60
CA VAL A 288 -1.97 -1.33 -25.55
C VAL A 288 -0.56 -0.81 -25.72
N ARG A 289 0.40 -1.69 -26.06
CA ARG A 289 1.79 -1.29 -26.28
C ARG A 289 1.93 -0.24 -27.38
N GLN A 290 1.18 -0.36 -28.47
CA GLN A 290 1.17 0.64 -29.54
C GLN A 290 0.53 1.96 -29.10
N VAL A 291 -0.53 1.88 -28.28
CA VAL A 291 -1.16 3.07 -27.69
C VAL A 291 -0.17 3.82 -26.82
N LEU A 292 0.49 3.14 -25.88
CA LEU A 292 1.45 3.76 -24.96
C LEU A 292 2.69 4.29 -25.69
N GLN A 293 3.22 3.57 -26.69
CA GLN A 293 4.32 4.07 -27.52
C GLN A 293 3.94 5.34 -28.29
N ALA A 294 2.71 5.41 -28.81
CA ALA A 294 2.23 6.61 -29.51
C ALA A 294 2.11 7.82 -28.56
N LEU A 295 1.75 7.60 -27.30
CA LEU A 295 1.75 8.62 -26.25
C LEU A 295 3.19 9.06 -25.90
N THR A 296 4.11 8.12 -25.74
CA THR A 296 5.52 8.42 -25.44
C THR A 296 6.17 9.28 -26.53
N ARG A 297 5.86 9.04 -27.80
CA ARG A 297 6.31 9.91 -28.92
C ARG A 297 5.80 11.35 -28.79
N LYS A 298 4.69 11.56 -28.08
CA LYS A 298 4.13 12.87 -27.75
C LYS A 298 4.58 13.39 -26.38
N ARG A 299 5.59 12.76 -25.76
CA ARG A 299 6.11 13.06 -24.42
C ARG A 299 5.06 12.90 -23.32
N ILE A 300 4.15 11.94 -23.48
CA ILE A 300 3.12 11.60 -22.48
C ILE A 300 3.38 10.17 -21.97
N LEU A 301 3.61 10.02 -20.70
CA LEU A 301 3.60 8.72 -20.01
C LEU A 301 2.15 8.41 -19.64
N GLY A 302 1.46 7.65 -20.52
CA GLY A 302 0.01 7.47 -20.42
C GLY A 302 -0.44 6.38 -19.45
N GLY A 303 0.48 5.63 -18.85
CA GLY A 303 0.16 4.56 -17.91
C GLY A 303 1.02 3.31 -18.06
N VAL A 304 0.64 2.23 -17.38
CA VAL A 304 1.34 0.95 -17.34
C VAL A 304 0.51 -0.14 -18.01
N ALA A 305 1.08 -0.83 -19.00
CA ALA A 305 0.44 -1.99 -19.63
C ALA A 305 0.30 -3.14 -18.63
N LEU A 306 -0.88 -3.74 -18.53
CA LEU A 306 -1.17 -4.77 -17.53
C LEU A 306 -0.80 -6.19 -17.97
N ASP A 307 -0.53 -6.43 -19.25
CA ASP A 307 -0.19 -7.75 -19.81
C ASP A 307 1.05 -8.38 -19.17
N ARG A 308 1.97 -7.56 -18.66
CA ARG A 308 3.16 -8.01 -17.93
C ARG A 308 2.82 -8.79 -16.64
N PHE A 309 1.73 -8.40 -15.99
CA PHE A 309 1.36 -8.91 -14.67
C PHE A 309 0.07 -9.76 -14.69
N TYR A 310 -0.81 -9.45 -15.64
CA TYR A 310 -2.12 -10.06 -15.82
C TYR A 310 -2.33 -10.35 -17.30
N PRO A 311 -1.96 -11.55 -17.80
CA PRO A 311 -2.10 -11.90 -19.22
C PRO A 311 -3.54 -11.79 -19.73
N GLU A 312 -4.52 -11.97 -18.84
CA GLU A 312 -5.95 -11.80 -19.12
C GLU A 312 -6.38 -10.34 -19.33
N LEU A 313 -5.55 -9.36 -18.93
CA LEU A 313 -5.75 -7.93 -19.12
C LEU A 313 -4.81 -7.33 -20.18
N ARG A 314 -4.45 -8.13 -21.20
CA ARG A 314 -3.52 -7.73 -22.27
C ARG A 314 -3.94 -6.51 -23.11
N ASP A 315 -5.22 -6.19 -23.08
CA ASP A 315 -5.82 -5.03 -23.75
C ASP A 315 -6.04 -3.84 -22.79
N CYS A 316 -5.49 -3.92 -21.57
CA CYS A 316 -5.71 -2.94 -20.52
C CYS A 316 -4.40 -2.25 -20.07
N PHE A 317 -4.52 -1.03 -19.63
CA PHE A 317 -3.45 -0.26 -19.00
C PHE A 317 -3.97 0.51 -17.78
N LEU A 318 -3.12 0.64 -16.78
CA LEU A 318 -3.38 1.42 -15.57
C LEU A 318 -3.03 2.87 -15.82
N VAL A 319 -3.93 3.78 -15.44
CA VAL A 319 -3.74 5.23 -15.48
C VAL A 319 -3.71 5.76 -14.06
N CYS A 320 -2.73 6.60 -13.76
CA CYS A 320 -2.61 7.32 -12.49
C CYS A 320 -2.77 8.83 -12.74
N VAL A 321 -3.56 9.50 -11.90
CA VAL A 321 -3.77 10.94 -11.95
C VAL A 321 -3.72 11.50 -10.54
N THR A 322 -2.79 12.41 -10.30
CA THR A 322 -2.55 12.98 -8.96
C THR A 322 -2.88 14.48 -8.91
N GLU A 323 -2.73 15.08 -7.75
CA GLU A 323 -2.84 16.52 -7.54
C GLU A 323 -1.86 17.33 -8.40
N GLN A 324 -0.76 16.72 -8.85
CA GLN A 324 0.23 17.37 -9.71
C GLN A 324 -0.25 17.58 -11.14
N ASN A 325 -1.18 16.75 -11.62
CA ASN A 325 -1.65 16.85 -13.00
C ASN A 325 -2.59 18.06 -13.19
N ARG A 326 -2.29 18.89 -14.18
CA ARG A 326 -3.15 19.99 -14.58
C ARG A 326 -4.26 19.50 -15.51
N ARG A 327 -5.35 20.26 -15.54
CA ARG A 327 -6.51 19.94 -16.40
C ARG A 327 -6.13 19.82 -17.87
N GLU A 328 -5.27 20.74 -18.34
CA GLU A 328 -4.79 20.78 -19.72
C GLU A 328 -3.98 19.52 -20.08
N GLU A 329 -3.24 18.96 -19.12
CA GLU A 329 -2.48 17.73 -19.32
C GLU A 329 -3.40 16.52 -19.44
N ILE A 330 -4.44 16.45 -18.61
CA ILE A 330 -5.48 15.41 -18.70
C ILE A 330 -6.23 15.50 -20.04
N ASP A 331 -6.65 16.70 -20.44
CA ASP A 331 -7.31 16.91 -21.73
C ASP A 331 -6.36 16.60 -22.90
N GLY A 332 -5.06 16.92 -22.77
CA GLY A 332 -4.00 16.55 -23.72
C GLY A 332 -3.84 15.03 -23.87
N LEU A 333 -3.84 14.28 -22.78
CA LEU A 333 -3.84 12.81 -22.80
C LEU A 333 -5.05 12.27 -23.58
N VAL A 334 -6.26 12.75 -23.26
CA VAL A 334 -7.49 12.30 -23.92
C VAL A 334 -7.47 12.61 -25.41
N LYS A 335 -7.05 13.81 -25.80
CA LYS A 335 -6.87 14.21 -27.20
C LYS A 335 -5.84 13.34 -27.92
N ALA A 336 -4.71 13.03 -27.26
CA ALA A 336 -3.65 12.21 -27.82
C ALA A 336 -4.09 10.76 -28.06
N LEU A 337 -5.00 10.23 -27.25
CA LEU A 337 -5.60 8.91 -27.40
C LEU A 337 -6.60 8.81 -28.57
N GLY A 338 -7.03 9.89 -29.13
CA GLY A 338 -7.96 9.93 -30.28
C GLY A 338 -9.32 10.52 -29.93
N GLY A 339 -9.42 11.23 -28.84
CA GLY A 339 -10.60 12.05 -28.46
C GLY A 339 -10.55 13.46 -29.04
N GLY A 340 -10.15 13.62 -30.29
CA GLY A 340 -10.00 14.92 -30.90
C GLY A 340 -10.59 15.00 -32.30
N ARG A 341 -11.82 15.36 -32.43
CA ARG A 341 -12.36 16.34 -33.33
C ARG A 341 -13.28 17.26 -32.58
#